data_3c68175edf74f8987b4b05f7ac2180d7
#
_entry.id   3c68175edf74f8987b4b05f7ac2180d7
#
_cell.length_a   1.000
_cell.length_b   1.000
_cell.length_c   1.000
_cell.angle_alpha   90.00
_cell.angle_beta   90.00
_cell.angle_gamma   90.00
#
_symmetry.space_group_name_H-M   'P 1'
#
loop_
_entity.id
_entity.type
_entity.pdbx_description
1 polymer ?
#
loop_
_entity_poly.entity_id
_entity_poly.type
_entity_poly.pdbx_seq_one_letter_code
_entity_poly.pdbx_strand_id
1 'polypeptide(L)'
;MEFFSNNIFLFLILIISGLIYSRMTFGGMSSDVELINANGAVNLINSSPTVILDFRNPSEFDKARIALSVNLKKEDINSNNLNIKKIKKNKKILLIANSHFELYSIIKMLKDLNYQNIHVLQGGINSWISSDLPVENDST
;
A
#
# COMPACT_ATOMS: atom_id res chain seq x y z
N MET A 1 23.53 -18.39 38.20
CA MET A 1 24.16 -17.21 37.59
C MET A 1 25.19 -17.59 36.53
N GLU A 2 25.90 -18.71 36.70
CA GLU A 2 26.93 -19.15 35.74
C GLU A 2 26.42 -19.53 34.34
N PHE A 3 25.18 -20.02 34.23
CA PHE A 3 24.61 -20.39 32.94
C PHE A 3 24.49 -19.18 32.00
N PHE A 4 24.06 -18.02 32.51
CA PHE A 4 23.96 -16.82 31.69
C PHE A 4 25.29 -16.21 31.31
N SER A 5 26.26 -16.23 32.21
CA SER A 5 27.61 -15.70 31.92
C SER A 5 28.35 -16.55 30.88
N ASN A 6 28.21 -17.88 30.97
CA ASN A 6 28.86 -18.81 30.03
C ASN A 6 28.18 -18.82 28.64
N ASN A 7 26.95 -18.35 28.53
CA ASN A 7 26.19 -18.36 27.28
C ASN A 7 25.81 -16.96 26.79
N ILE A 8 26.43 -15.91 27.34
CA ILE A 8 26.06 -14.51 27.00
C ILE A 8 26.15 -14.23 25.49
N PHE A 9 27.09 -14.89 24.83
CA PHE A 9 27.27 -14.74 23.39
C PHE A 9 26.07 -15.26 22.58
N LEU A 10 25.45 -16.37 23.03
CA LEU A 10 24.25 -16.93 22.43
C LEU A 10 23.03 -16.00 22.64
N PHE A 11 22.90 -15.39 23.83
CA PHE A 11 21.84 -14.41 24.10
C PHE A 11 22.02 -13.15 23.26
N LEU A 12 23.23 -12.67 23.06
CA LEU A 12 23.51 -11.53 22.18
C LEU A 12 23.12 -11.83 20.72
N ILE A 13 23.45 -13.01 20.20
CA ILE A 13 23.07 -13.43 18.86
C ILE A 13 21.52 -13.48 18.73
N LEU A 14 20.82 -14.00 19.72
CA LEU A 14 19.37 -14.09 19.73
C LEU A 14 18.71 -12.70 19.76
N ILE A 15 19.22 -11.77 20.55
CA ILE A 15 18.75 -10.40 20.60
C ILE A 15 19.02 -9.68 19.27
N ILE A 16 20.22 -9.81 18.73
CA ILE A 16 20.59 -9.18 17.45
C ILE A 16 19.75 -9.74 16.31
N SER A 17 19.56 -11.07 16.25
CA SER A 17 18.72 -11.70 15.23
C SER A 17 17.25 -11.28 15.35
N GLY A 18 16.74 -11.15 16.59
CA GLY A 18 15.39 -10.62 16.86
C GLY A 18 15.22 -9.16 16.42
N LEU A 19 16.22 -8.31 16.65
CA LEU A 19 16.21 -6.92 16.19
C LEU A 19 16.29 -6.82 14.68
N ILE A 20 17.12 -7.64 14.03
CA ILE A 20 17.20 -7.69 12.55
C ILE A 20 15.88 -8.17 11.98
N TYR A 21 15.31 -9.24 12.52
CA TYR A 21 14.01 -9.77 12.10
C TYR A 21 12.89 -8.75 12.28
N SER A 22 12.86 -8.06 13.42
CA SER A 22 11.92 -6.98 13.71
C SER A 22 12.05 -5.84 12.69
N ARG A 23 13.26 -5.40 12.37
CA ARG A 23 13.49 -4.38 11.34
C ARG A 23 13.07 -4.83 9.94
N MET A 24 13.32 -6.08 9.58
CA MET A 24 12.88 -6.64 8.30
C MET A 24 11.35 -6.76 8.21
N THR A 25 10.68 -7.04 9.33
CA THR A 25 9.22 -7.28 9.36
C THR A 25 8.44 -5.98 9.58
N PHE A 26 8.93 -5.07 10.41
CA PHE A 26 8.24 -3.82 10.78
C PHE A 26 8.90 -2.55 10.23
N GLY A 27 10.13 -2.60 9.75
CA GLY A 27 10.87 -1.45 9.22
C GLY A 27 10.58 -1.08 7.77
N GLY A 28 9.63 -1.72 7.14
CA GLY A 28 9.46 -1.69 5.69
C GLY A 28 8.52 -0.63 5.13
N MET A 29 7.72 0.03 5.94
CA MET A 29 6.93 1.17 5.45
C MET A 29 7.75 2.43 5.64
N SER A 30 8.29 2.95 4.54
CA SER A 30 9.01 4.21 4.49
C SER A 30 8.13 5.32 5.06
N SER A 31 8.74 6.23 5.85
CA SER A 31 8.08 7.39 6.48
C SER A 31 7.29 8.30 5.54
N ASP A 32 7.40 8.07 4.23
CA ASP A 32 6.78 8.87 3.18
C ASP A 32 5.47 8.28 2.64
N VAL A 33 4.94 7.22 3.25
CA VAL A 33 3.67 6.60 2.84
C VAL A 33 2.65 6.84 3.94
N GLU A 34 1.59 7.55 3.60
CA GLU A 34 0.53 7.91 4.52
C GLU A 34 -0.62 6.89 4.45
N LEU A 35 -0.93 6.27 5.60
CA LEU A 35 -2.15 5.48 5.77
C LEU A 35 -3.30 6.42 6.08
N ILE A 36 -4.33 6.43 5.24
CA ILE A 36 -5.50 7.30 5.42
C ILE A 36 -6.77 6.46 5.52
N ASN A 37 -7.69 6.87 6.39
CA ASN A 37 -9.00 6.24 6.49
C ASN A 37 -9.91 6.69 5.32
N ALA A 38 -11.11 6.13 5.22
CA ALA A 38 -12.03 6.41 4.12
C ALA A 38 -12.38 7.92 4.01
N ASN A 39 -12.63 8.60 5.11
CA ASN A 39 -12.91 10.05 5.11
C ASN A 39 -11.69 10.88 4.69
N GLY A 40 -10.49 10.48 5.11
CA GLY A 40 -9.24 11.09 4.67
C GLY A 40 -9.03 10.91 3.16
N ALA A 41 -9.38 9.74 2.62
CA ALA A 41 -9.31 9.47 1.20
C ALA A 41 -10.29 10.33 0.39
N VAL A 42 -11.53 10.53 0.88
CA VAL A 42 -12.49 11.47 0.27
C VAL A 42 -11.92 12.89 0.23
N ASN A 43 -11.36 13.35 1.35
CA ASN A 43 -10.72 14.67 1.41
C ASN A 43 -9.55 14.78 0.44
N LEU A 44 -8.72 13.74 0.33
CA LEU A 44 -7.59 13.68 -0.60
C LEU A 44 -8.05 13.82 -2.05
N ILE A 45 -9.06 13.02 -2.44
CA ILE A 45 -9.63 13.00 -3.80
C ILE A 45 -10.23 14.37 -4.15
N ASN A 46 -10.93 15.00 -3.22
CA ASN A 46 -11.61 16.26 -3.45
C ASN A 46 -10.67 17.48 -3.43
N SER A 47 -9.57 17.42 -2.69
CA SER A 47 -8.66 18.56 -2.50
C SER A 47 -7.52 18.63 -3.50
N SER A 48 -7.22 17.53 -4.19
CA SER A 48 -6.04 17.47 -5.08
C SER A 48 -6.21 16.44 -6.20
N PRO A 49 -5.55 16.65 -7.35
CA PRO A 49 -5.55 15.68 -8.44
C PRO A 49 -4.95 14.36 -7.99
N THR A 50 -5.79 13.38 -7.69
CA THR A 50 -5.43 12.07 -7.17
C THR A 50 -5.73 10.99 -8.20
N VAL A 51 -4.83 10.04 -8.33
CA VAL A 51 -5.03 8.82 -9.14
C VAL A 51 -5.27 7.66 -8.18
N ILE A 52 -6.35 6.92 -8.39
CA ILE A 52 -6.72 5.77 -7.57
C ILE A 52 -6.31 4.50 -8.29
N LEU A 53 -5.40 3.75 -7.70
CA LEU A 53 -4.90 2.47 -8.23
C LEU A 53 -5.40 1.33 -7.35
N ASP A 54 -6.15 0.43 -7.95
CA ASP A 54 -6.72 -0.73 -7.26
C ASP A 54 -6.01 -2.00 -7.73
N PHE A 55 -5.33 -2.66 -6.81
CA PHE A 55 -4.55 -3.88 -7.06
C PHE A 55 -5.29 -5.16 -6.64
N ARG A 56 -6.59 -5.07 -6.38
CA ARG A 56 -7.41 -6.25 -6.12
C ARG A 56 -7.64 -7.07 -7.39
N ASN A 57 -8.13 -8.29 -7.22
CA ASN A 57 -8.51 -9.12 -8.35
C ASN A 57 -9.60 -8.43 -9.20
N PRO A 58 -9.57 -8.59 -10.54
CA PRO A 58 -10.59 -7.99 -11.41
C PRO A 58 -12.03 -8.32 -11.01
N SER A 59 -12.31 -9.56 -10.59
CA SER A 59 -13.64 -9.97 -10.13
C SER A 59 -14.13 -9.23 -8.87
N GLU A 60 -13.23 -8.81 -8.00
CA GLU A 60 -13.56 -8.00 -6.82
C GLU A 60 -13.73 -6.53 -7.19
N PHE A 61 -12.89 -6.04 -8.09
CA PHE A 61 -12.97 -4.71 -8.63
C PHE A 61 -14.29 -4.45 -9.37
N ASP A 62 -14.73 -5.40 -10.20
CA ASP A 62 -16.00 -5.31 -10.96
C ASP A 62 -17.21 -5.33 -10.04
N LYS A 63 -17.15 -6.00 -8.89
CA LYS A 63 -18.23 -6.04 -7.89
C LYS A 63 -18.42 -4.72 -7.15
N ALA A 64 -17.32 -4.07 -6.80
CA ALA A 64 -17.35 -2.79 -6.08
C ALA A 64 -16.01 -2.07 -6.22
N ARG A 65 -16.00 -0.86 -6.73
CA ARG A 65 -14.82 -0.02 -6.87
C ARG A 65 -15.12 1.44 -6.53
N ILE A 66 -14.09 2.18 -6.21
CA ILE A 66 -14.19 3.64 -6.11
C ILE A 66 -14.25 4.21 -7.52
N ALA A 67 -15.11 5.20 -7.74
CA ALA A 67 -15.25 5.87 -9.03
C ALA A 67 -13.88 6.36 -9.57
N LEU A 68 -13.66 6.22 -10.86
CA LEU A 68 -12.42 6.60 -11.57
C LEU A 68 -11.17 5.83 -11.12
N SER A 69 -11.29 4.77 -10.34
CA SER A 69 -10.16 3.90 -10.02
C SER A 69 -9.75 3.05 -11.22
N VAL A 70 -8.46 2.77 -11.29
CA VAL A 70 -7.85 1.93 -12.34
C VAL A 70 -7.40 0.63 -11.72
N ASN A 71 -7.92 -0.50 -12.22
CA ASN A 71 -7.46 -1.82 -11.81
C ASN A 71 -6.14 -2.16 -12.50
N LEU A 72 -5.15 -2.54 -11.72
CA LEU A 72 -3.83 -2.95 -12.19
C LEU A 72 -3.38 -4.21 -11.46
N LYS A 73 -2.57 -5.00 -12.12
CA LYS A 73 -1.81 -6.07 -11.49
C LYS A 73 -0.43 -5.53 -11.07
N LYS A 74 0.17 -6.15 -10.07
CA LYS A 74 1.52 -5.77 -9.64
C LYS A 74 2.54 -5.83 -10.78
N GLU A 75 2.42 -6.81 -11.66
CA GLU A 75 3.27 -7.00 -12.83
C GLU A 75 3.16 -5.85 -13.85
N ASP A 76 2.06 -5.10 -13.80
CA ASP A 76 1.84 -3.94 -14.66
C ASP A 76 2.63 -2.71 -14.21
N ILE A 77 3.22 -2.74 -13.00
CA ILE A 77 4.04 -1.64 -12.48
C ILE A 77 5.42 -1.70 -13.11
N ASN A 78 5.53 -1.19 -14.30
CA ASN A 78 6.80 -1.06 -15.02
C ASN A 78 6.82 0.21 -15.87
N SER A 79 8.01 0.63 -16.27
CA SER A 79 8.20 1.86 -17.03
C SER A 79 7.57 1.82 -18.43
N ASN A 80 7.16 0.65 -18.90
CA ASN A 80 6.57 0.48 -20.24
C ASN A 80 5.04 0.48 -20.22
N ASN A 81 4.41 0.29 -19.05
CA ASN A 81 2.95 0.32 -18.94
C ASN A 81 2.40 1.73 -19.16
N LEU A 82 1.52 1.88 -20.15
CA LEU A 82 0.96 3.17 -20.54
C LEU A 82 0.11 3.81 -19.43
N ASN A 83 -0.57 3.02 -18.60
CA ASN A 83 -1.38 3.54 -17.52
C ASN A 83 -0.49 4.17 -16.44
N ILE A 84 0.64 3.56 -16.14
CA ILE A 84 1.64 4.11 -15.21
C ILE A 84 2.33 5.33 -15.81
N LYS A 85 2.74 5.28 -17.08
CA LYS A 85 3.41 6.43 -17.76
C LYS A 85 2.56 7.69 -17.81
N LYS A 86 1.25 7.56 -17.94
CA LYS A 86 0.32 8.70 -17.98
C LYS A 86 0.20 9.43 -16.64
N ILE A 87 0.58 8.79 -15.53
CA ILE A 87 0.52 9.40 -14.21
C ILE A 87 1.67 10.38 -14.06
N LYS A 88 1.36 11.66 -13.94
CA LYS A 88 2.37 12.68 -13.68
C LYS A 88 2.98 12.48 -12.29
N LYS A 89 4.29 12.64 -12.15
CA LYS A 89 5.04 12.37 -10.90
C LYS A 89 4.62 13.23 -9.71
N ASN A 90 4.02 14.38 -9.95
CA ASN A 90 3.53 15.29 -8.92
C ASN A 90 2.09 14.99 -8.46
N LYS A 91 1.40 14.03 -9.08
CA LYS A 91 0.07 13.62 -8.63
C LYS A 91 0.15 12.78 -7.37
N LYS A 92 -0.90 12.86 -6.56
CA LYS A 92 -1.10 11.96 -5.43
C LYS A 92 -1.65 10.62 -5.95
N ILE A 93 -1.18 9.53 -5.34
CA ILE A 93 -1.64 8.18 -5.66
C ILE A 93 -2.32 7.62 -4.42
N LEU A 94 -3.54 7.14 -4.59
CA LEU A 94 -4.27 6.38 -3.57
C LEU A 94 -4.24 4.91 -3.96
N LEU A 95 -3.67 4.07 -3.11
CA LEU A 95 -3.57 2.63 -3.31
C LEU A 95 -4.66 1.87 -2.57
N ILE A 96 -5.25 0.90 -3.26
CA ILE A 96 -6.20 -0.07 -2.71
C ILE A 96 -5.66 -1.47 -3.00
N ALA A 97 -5.53 -2.30 -1.98
CA ALA A 97 -5.16 -3.72 -2.10
C ALA A 97 -5.68 -4.52 -0.90
N ASN A 98 -5.73 -5.83 -1.04
CA ASN A 98 -6.22 -6.73 0.00
C ASN A 98 -5.13 -7.16 1.00
N SER A 99 -3.86 -7.08 0.63
CA SER A 99 -2.75 -7.62 1.39
C SER A 99 -1.70 -6.56 1.73
N HIS A 100 -1.31 -6.48 3.00
CA HIS A 100 -0.21 -5.61 3.44
C HIS A 100 1.14 -5.99 2.79
N PHE A 101 1.38 -7.27 2.58
CA PHE A 101 2.60 -7.74 1.93
C PHE A 101 2.67 -7.30 0.46
N GLU A 102 1.55 -7.39 -0.25
CA GLU A 102 1.45 -6.93 -1.63
C GLU A 102 1.64 -5.42 -1.72
N LEU A 103 1.00 -4.64 -0.84
CA LEU A 103 1.15 -3.19 -0.75
C LEU A 103 2.60 -2.75 -0.61
N TYR A 104 3.38 -3.40 0.27
CA TYR A 104 4.80 -3.06 0.45
C TYR A 104 5.59 -3.17 -0.85
N SER A 105 5.38 -4.27 -1.58
CA SER A 105 6.05 -4.51 -2.85
C SER A 105 5.63 -3.50 -3.93
N ILE A 106 4.33 -3.17 -4.00
CA ILE A 106 3.77 -2.17 -4.93
C ILE A 106 4.35 -0.79 -4.63
N ILE A 107 4.37 -0.38 -3.37
CA ILE A 107 4.93 0.90 -2.94
C ILE A 107 6.40 1.01 -3.33
N LYS A 108 7.19 -0.04 -3.08
CA LYS A 108 8.61 -0.07 -3.47
C LYS A 108 8.77 0.13 -4.98
N MET A 109 8.01 -0.60 -5.79
CA MET A 109 8.07 -0.49 -7.26
C MET A 109 7.67 0.91 -7.75
N LEU A 110 6.64 1.53 -7.16
CA LEU A 110 6.23 2.89 -7.51
C LEU A 110 7.30 3.92 -7.11
N LYS A 111 7.96 3.75 -5.96
CA LYS A 111 9.07 4.61 -5.53
C LYS A 111 10.27 4.48 -6.45
N ASP A 112 10.61 3.27 -6.89
CA ASP A 112 11.68 3.02 -7.86
C ASP A 112 11.38 3.72 -9.21
N LEU A 113 10.11 3.93 -9.54
CA LEU A 113 9.66 4.74 -10.68
C LEU A 113 9.53 6.24 -10.36
N ASN A 114 10.05 6.72 -9.22
CA ASN A 114 10.03 8.13 -8.76
C ASN A 114 8.64 8.70 -8.46
N TYR A 115 7.67 7.87 -8.01
CA TYR A 115 6.43 8.37 -7.43
C TYR A 115 6.62 8.56 -5.92
N GLN A 116 6.38 9.79 -5.42
CA GLN A 116 6.66 10.17 -4.02
C GLN A 116 5.39 10.30 -3.17
N ASN A 117 4.30 10.79 -3.76
CA ASN A 117 3.07 11.11 -3.04
C ASN A 117 2.12 9.90 -3.00
N ILE A 118 2.46 8.91 -2.18
CA ILE A 118 1.72 7.64 -2.11
C ILE A 118 0.93 7.58 -0.81
N HIS A 119 -0.37 7.36 -0.92
CA HIS A 119 -1.31 7.15 0.17
C HIS A 119 -1.92 5.77 0.05
N VAL A 120 -2.22 5.14 1.16
CA VAL A 120 -2.85 3.81 1.22
C VAL A 120 -4.18 3.91 1.93
N LEU A 121 -5.23 3.39 1.32
CA LEU A 121 -6.55 3.30 1.95
C LEU A 121 -6.52 2.25 3.05
N GLN A 122 -6.55 2.70 4.31
CA GLN A 122 -6.59 1.84 5.48
C GLN A 122 -7.89 1.01 5.48
N GLY A 123 -7.75 -0.31 5.61
CA GLY A 123 -8.89 -1.23 5.54
C GLY A 123 -9.42 -1.47 4.12
N GLY A 124 -8.78 -0.92 3.08
CA GLY A 124 -9.11 -1.14 1.68
C GLY A 124 -10.55 -0.76 1.33
N ILE A 125 -11.10 -1.40 0.31
CA ILE A 125 -12.48 -1.13 -0.15
C ILE A 125 -13.54 -1.41 0.92
N ASN A 126 -13.29 -2.34 1.84
CA ASN A 126 -14.23 -2.67 2.90
C ASN A 126 -14.43 -1.49 3.87
N SER A 127 -13.38 -0.74 4.19
CA SER A 127 -13.51 0.45 5.03
C SER A 127 -14.26 1.57 4.31
N TRP A 128 -14.10 1.70 3.00
CA TRP A 128 -14.85 2.64 2.17
C TRP A 128 -16.35 2.34 2.19
N ILE A 129 -16.72 1.07 1.96
CA ILE A 129 -18.12 0.60 1.99
C ILE A 129 -18.72 0.76 3.39
N SER A 130 -17.97 0.39 4.44
CA SER A 130 -18.44 0.52 5.84
C SER A 130 -18.63 1.98 6.29
N SER A 131 -18.08 2.92 5.56
CA SER A 131 -18.28 4.36 5.76
C SER A 131 -19.43 4.94 4.93
N ASP A 132 -20.27 4.07 4.35
CA ASP A 132 -21.42 4.44 3.49
C ASP A 132 -21.04 5.30 2.27
N LEU A 133 -19.80 5.14 1.78
CA LEU A 133 -19.31 5.86 0.61
C LEU A 133 -19.71 5.15 -0.70
N PRO A 134 -19.99 5.91 -1.76
CA PRO A 134 -20.48 5.35 -3.02
C PRO A 134 -19.43 4.48 -3.71
N VAL A 135 -19.89 3.37 -4.28
CA VAL A 135 -19.11 2.46 -5.12
C VAL A 135 -19.77 2.29 -6.47
N GLU A 136 -18.98 2.05 -7.50
CA GLU A 136 -19.43 1.61 -8.81
C GLU A 136 -19.30 0.09 -8.93
N ASN A 137 -20.12 -0.52 -9.77
CA ASN A 137 -20.05 -1.91 -10.14
C ASN A 137 -20.38 -2.09 -11.64
N ASP A 138 -19.90 -3.17 -12.24
CA ASP A 138 -20.19 -3.48 -13.65
C ASP A 138 -21.48 -4.30 -13.82
N SER A 139 -22.35 -4.34 -12.81
CA SER A 139 -23.59 -5.14 -12.81
C SER A 139 -24.79 -4.41 -13.46
N THR A 140 -24.54 -3.53 -14.42
CA THR A 140 -25.58 -2.87 -15.20
C THR A 140 -25.28 -2.98 -16.69
#